data_d7e29f9fc6b0586922b7d250b50c49df
#
_entry.id   d7e29f9fc6b0586922b7d250b50c49df
#
_cell.length_a   1.000
_cell.length_b   1.000
_cell.length_c   1.000
_cell.angle_alpha   90.00
_cell.angle_beta   90.00
_cell.angle_gamma   90.00
#
_symmetry.space_group_name_H-M   'P 1'
#
loop_
_entity.id
_entity.type
_entity.pdbx_description
1 polymer ?
#
loop_
_entity_poly.entity_id
_entity_poly.type
_entity_poly.pdbx_seq_one_letter_code
_entity_poly.pdbx_strand_id
1 'polypeptide(L)'
;MNIIEHPTLVIFEKRPLFAEAIRYMLDSIFYDIKIAKNKADVLTLIEQQSITIVLVDLSMHGEEILDIIMRKKKLITRMFVILINSHKDETLALKLLKNGAYGYLSSTSTKESLVQSIEAIFQGKKYIDSESLKSTLYTKKKINTFSLPHEKLSDREYQIFIMIAKGYTVGEIAEELYLSVKTISTYRKRLLDKLLFVNNAELVQYALKNVIGFL
;
A
#
# COMPACT_ATOMS: atom_id res chain seq x y z
N MET A 1 10.82 14.41 -9.96
CA MET A 1 9.49 13.82 -10.26
C MET A 1 9.69 12.79 -11.36
N ASN A 2 9.95 11.53 -11.00
CA ASN A 2 10.13 10.49 -12.00
C ASN A 2 8.76 10.20 -12.61
N ILE A 3 8.56 10.69 -13.82
CA ILE A 3 7.42 10.36 -14.67
C ILE A 3 7.48 8.83 -14.86
N ILE A 4 6.46 8.15 -14.39
CA ILE A 4 6.28 6.73 -14.66
C ILE A 4 6.00 6.65 -16.17
N GLU A 5 7.03 6.40 -16.95
CA GLU A 5 6.87 6.19 -18.39
C GLU A 5 6.06 4.91 -18.58
N HIS A 6 4.82 5.08 -19.04
CA HIS A 6 3.90 4.03 -19.49
C HIS A 6 3.53 2.94 -18.44
N PRO A 7 2.77 3.30 -17.39
CA PRO A 7 2.28 2.29 -16.45
C PRO A 7 1.30 1.33 -17.15
N THR A 8 1.42 0.04 -16.86
CA THR A 8 0.45 -0.97 -17.30
C THR A 8 -0.57 -1.19 -16.20
N LEU A 9 -1.84 -1.31 -16.58
CA LEU A 9 -2.93 -1.73 -15.70
C LEU A 9 -3.28 -3.19 -16.01
N VAL A 10 -3.25 -4.04 -14.99
CA VAL A 10 -3.79 -5.40 -15.05
C VAL A 10 -5.09 -5.43 -14.27
N ILE A 11 -6.19 -5.76 -14.93
CA ILE A 11 -7.52 -5.87 -14.33
C ILE A 11 -7.83 -7.35 -14.14
N PHE A 12 -8.03 -7.77 -12.90
CA PHE A 12 -8.59 -9.08 -12.57
C PHE A 12 -10.04 -8.92 -12.13
N GLU A 13 -10.93 -9.15 -13.08
CA GLU A 13 -12.38 -9.07 -12.93
C GLU A 13 -13.01 -10.19 -13.77
N LYS A 14 -13.81 -11.04 -13.14
CA LYS A 14 -14.41 -12.20 -13.83
C LYS A 14 -15.66 -11.86 -14.64
N ARG A 15 -16.29 -10.74 -14.37
CA ARG A 15 -17.46 -10.26 -15.12
C ARG A 15 -16.99 -9.47 -16.34
N PRO A 16 -17.17 -9.97 -17.58
CA PRO A 16 -16.56 -9.35 -18.75
C PRO A 16 -17.02 -7.89 -18.97
N LEU A 17 -18.32 -7.63 -18.77
CA LEU A 17 -18.87 -6.28 -18.92
C LEU A 17 -18.26 -5.29 -17.93
N PHE A 18 -18.00 -5.73 -16.70
CA PHE A 18 -17.42 -4.88 -15.66
C PHE A 18 -15.93 -4.61 -15.92
N ALA A 19 -15.20 -5.62 -16.37
CA ALA A 19 -13.80 -5.48 -16.78
C ALA A 19 -13.65 -4.48 -17.94
N GLU A 20 -14.51 -4.57 -18.95
CA GLU A 20 -14.53 -3.64 -20.08
C GLU A 20 -14.95 -2.21 -19.67
N ALA A 21 -15.89 -2.07 -18.73
CA ALA A 21 -16.28 -0.77 -18.21
C ALA A 21 -15.09 -0.10 -17.48
N ILE A 22 -14.36 -0.83 -16.62
CA ILE A 22 -13.17 -0.32 -15.96
C ILE A 22 -12.10 0.06 -17.00
N ARG A 23 -11.87 -0.78 -18.00
CA ARG A 23 -10.93 -0.50 -19.08
C ARG A 23 -11.27 0.81 -19.77
N TYR A 24 -12.53 0.97 -20.16
CA TYR A 24 -12.99 2.20 -20.83
C TYR A 24 -12.87 3.45 -19.95
N MET A 25 -13.14 3.33 -18.64
CA MET A 25 -12.99 4.46 -17.71
C MET A 25 -11.55 4.94 -17.59
N LEU A 26 -10.56 4.06 -17.78
CA LEU A 26 -9.14 4.30 -17.52
C LEU A 26 -8.29 4.38 -18.80
N ASP A 27 -8.86 4.22 -19.96
CA ASP A 27 -8.18 4.20 -21.27
C ASP A 27 -7.36 5.48 -21.54
N SER A 28 -7.81 6.62 -21.04
CA SER A 28 -7.08 7.89 -21.16
C SER A 28 -5.89 8.05 -20.19
N ILE A 29 -5.77 7.17 -19.20
CA ILE A 29 -4.74 7.26 -18.15
C ILE A 29 -3.61 6.26 -18.38
N PHE A 30 -3.94 5.09 -18.92
CA PHE A 30 -2.99 4.00 -19.12
C PHE A 30 -2.73 3.75 -20.59
N TYR A 31 -1.46 3.62 -20.94
CA TYR A 31 -1.06 3.23 -22.29
C TYR A 31 -1.42 1.79 -22.62
N ASP A 32 -1.33 0.89 -21.64
CA ASP A 32 -1.60 -0.53 -21.80
C ASP A 32 -2.48 -1.06 -20.67
N ILE A 33 -3.66 -1.60 -21.04
CA ILE A 33 -4.61 -2.18 -20.11
C ILE A 33 -4.86 -3.64 -20.51
N LYS A 34 -4.51 -4.55 -19.60
CA LYS A 34 -4.69 -5.99 -19.78
C LYS A 34 -5.78 -6.52 -18.86
N ILE A 35 -6.67 -7.34 -19.39
CA ILE A 35 -7.70 -8.03 -18.62
C ILE A 35 -7.26 -9.48 -18.41
N ALA A 36 -7.06 -9.86 -17.17
CA ALA A 36 -6.74 -11.22 -16.77
C ALA A 36 -8.03 -11.99 -16.43
N LYS A 37 -8.22 -13.15 -17.02
CA LYS A 37 -9.42 -13.98 -16.85
C LYS A 37 -9.27 -15.02 -15.75
N ASN A 38 -8.05 -15.36 -15.43
CA ASN A 38 -7.71 -16.38 -14.42
C ASN A 38 -6.39 -16.05 -13.73
N LYS A 39 -6.04 -16.86 -12.74
CA LYS A 39 -4.84 -16.70 -11.93
C LYS A 39 -3.53 -16.76 -12.75
N ALA A 40 -3.45 -17.65 -13.71
CA ALA A 40 -2.25 -17.82 -14.53
C ALA A 40 -2.01 -16.58 -15.38
N ASP A 41 -3.07 -16.01 -15.98
CA ASP A 41 -3.00 -14.78 -16.74
C ASP A 41 -2.45 -13.63 -15.89
N VAL A 42 -2.95 -13.46 -14.64
CA VAL A 42 -2.46 -12.40 -13.74
C VAL A 42 -0.98 -12.54 -13.47
N LEU A 43 -0.52 -13.75 -13.14
CA LEU A 43 0.89 -14.00 -12.81
C LEU A 43 1.79 -13.71 -14.01
N THR A 44 1.41 -14.20 -15.19
CA THR A 44 2.16 -13.96 -16.43
C THR A 44 2.24 -12.47 -16.74
N LEU A 45 1.13 -11.75 -16.64
CA LEU A 45 1.08 -10.31 -16.94
C LEU A 45 1.90 -9.47 -15.96
N ILE A 46 1.86 -9.80 -14.67
CA ILE A 46 2.64 -9.09 -13.63
C ILE A 46 4.15 -9.29 -13.85
N GLU A 47 4.58 -10.48 -14.26
CA GLU A 47 5.99 -10.79 -14.44
C GLU A 47 6.60 -10.14 -15.68
N GLN A 48 5.79 -9.84 -16.68
CA GLN A 48 6.23 -9.24 -17.95
C GLN A 48 6.39 -7.72 -17.91
N GLN A 49 5.92 -7.04 -16.85
CA GLN A 49 5.84 -5.58 -16.83
C GLN A 49 6.80 -4.96 -15.81
N SER A 50 7.35 -3.80 -16.15
CA SER A 50 8.28 -3.06 -15.27
C SER A 50 7.56 -2.26 -14.17
N ILE A 51 6.38 -1.72 -14.46
CA ILE A 51 5.54 -0.97 -13.53
C ILE A 51 4.10 -1.38 -13.75
N THR A 52 3.45 -1.88 -12.71
CA THR A 52 2.12 -2.45 -12.86
C THR A 52 1.19 -2.01 -11.73
N ILE A 53 0.05 -1.48 -12.11
CA ILE A 53 -1.10 -1.40 -11.20
C ILE A 53 -1.95 -2.64 -11.43
N VAL A 54 -2.24 -3.38 -10.38
CA VAL A 54 -3.12 -4.55 -10.41
C VAL A 54 -4.41 -4.20 -9.69
N LEU A 55 -5.50 -4.16 -10.45
CA LEU A 55 -6.83 -3.96 -9.91
C LEU A 55 -7.51 -5.32 -9.75
N VAL A 56 -7.96 -5.63 -8.55
CA VAL A 56 -8.54 -6.92 -8.20
C VAL A 56 -9.93 -6.72 -7.62
N ASP A 57 -10.94 -7.31 -8.25
CA ASP A 57 -12.26 -7.43 -7.64
C ASP A 57 -12.31 -8.64 -6.70
N LEU A 58 -12.64 -8.38 -5.43
CA LEU A 58 -12.74 -9.39 -4.38
C LEU A 58 -14.09 -10.12 -4.37
N SER A 59 -15.12 -9.59 -5.03
CA SER A 59 -16.51 -10.08 -4.95
C SER A 59 -16.69 -11.50 -5.51
N MET A 60 -15.81 -11.93 -6.42
CA MET A 60 -15.92 -13.17 -7.17
C MET A 60 -14.67 -14.04 -6.98
N HIS A 61 -14.41 -14.49 -5.75
CA HIS A 61 -13.25 -15.33 -5.40
C HIS A 61 -11.89 -14.63 -5.61
N GLY A 62 -11.87 -13.30 -5.56
CA GLY A 62 -10.63 -12.51 -5.63
C GLY A 62 -9.69 -12.76 -4.44
N GLU A 63 -10.20 -13.31 -3.33
CA GLU A 63 -9.39 -13.63 -2.15
C GLU A 63 -8.31 -14.67 -2.45
N GLU A 64 -8.60 -15.68 -3.27
CA GLU A 64 -7.64 -16.72 -3.65
C GLU A 64 -6.43 -16.17 -4.41
N ILE A 65 -6.68 -15.17 -5.24
CA ILE A 65 -5.63 -14.55 -6.04
C ILE A 65 -4.90 -13.46 -5.25
N LEU A 66 -5.57 -12.84 -4.30
CA LEU A 66 -5.03 -11.77 -3.49
C LEU A 66 -3.76 -12.20 -2.75
N ASP A 67 -3.78 -13.34 -2.08
CA ASP A 67 -2.62 -13.88 -1.37
C ASP A 67 -1.40 -14.03 -2.29
N ILE A 68 -1.63 -14.46 -3.52
CA ILE A 68 -0.56 -14.66 -4.50
C ILE A 68 -0.01 -13.33 -4.98
N ILE A 69 -0.90 -12.39 -5.33
CA ILE A 69 -0.52 -11.04 -5.73
C ILE A 69 0.26 -10.36 -4.60
N MET A 70 -0.20 -10.51 -3.35
CA MET A 70 0.46 -9.89 -2.21
C MET A 70 1.82 -10.52 -1.88
N ARG A 71 2.01 -11.82 -2.13
CA ARG A 71 3.32 -12.47 -2.05
C ARG A 71 4.25 -11.98 -3.16
N LYS A 72 3.79 -11.92 -4.40
CA LYS A 72 4.56 -11.40 -5.55
C LYS A 72 4.92 -9.93 -5.37
N LYS A 73 4.01 -9.11 -4.80
CA LYS A 73 4.28 -7.72 -4.49
C LYS A 73 5.51 -7.52 -3.60
N LYS A 74 5.79 -8.44 -2.68
CA LYS A 74 7.01 -8.38 -1.86
C LYS A 74 8.29 -8.50 -2.67
N LEU A 75 8.22 -9.12 -3.85
CA LEU A 75 9.34 -9.33 -4.76
C LEU A 75 9.42 -8.25 -5.85
N ILE A 76 8.28 -7.64 -6.20
CA ILE A 76 8.16 -6.65 -7.28
C ILE A 76 7.99 -5.26 -6.66
N THR A 77 9.04 -4.46 -6.64
CA THR A 77 9.07 -3.14 -6.00
C THR A 77 8.14 -2.11 -6.63
N ARG A 78 7.81 -2.26 -7.91
CA ARG A 78 6.99 -1.33 -8.69
C ARG A 78 5.59 -1.87 -9.01
N MET A 79 5.04 -2.73 -8.16
CA MET A 79 3.67 -3.21 -8.28
C MET A 79 2.77 -2.57 -7.23
N PHE A 80 1.66 -2.02 -7.67
CA PHE A 80 0.64 -1.39 -6.81
C PHE A 80 -0.67 -2.18 -6.93
N VAL A 81 -1.31 -2.44 -5.81
CA VAL A 81 -2.54 -3.24 -5.77
C VAL A 81 -3.71 -2.37 -5.33
N ILE A 82 -4.73 -2.30 -6.17
CA ILE A 82 -6.03 -1.69 -5.89
C ILE A 82 -7.05 -2.80 -5.74
N LEU A 83 -7.86 -2.73 -4.71
CA LEU A 83 -8.88 -3.72 -4.43
C LEU A 83 -10.27 -3.08 -4.60
N ILE A 84 -11.15 -3.78 -5.29
CA ILE A 84 -12.57 -3.45 -5.37
C ILE A 84 -13.34 -4.52 -4.62
N ASN A 85 -14.31 -4.12 -3.79
CA ASN A 85 -15.17 -5.05 -3.07
C ASN A 85 -16.64 -4.61 -3.13
N SER A 86 -17.54 -5.55 -3.33
CA SER A 86 -18.99 -5.30 -3.30
C SER A 86 -19.52 -5.11 -1.87
N HIS A 87 -18.82 -5.63 -0.89
CA HIS A 87 -19.18 -5.47 0.52
C HIS A 87 -18.34 -4.36 1.16
N LYS A 88 -19.04 -3.44 1.85
CA LYS A 88 -18.39 -2.37 2.62
C LYS A 88 -17.84 -2.99 3.91
N ASP A 89 -16.63 -3.49 3.87
CA ASP A 89 -15.92 -4.05 5.03
C ASP A 89 -14.67 -3.21 5.32
N GLU A 90 -14.83 -2.28 6.26
CA GLU A 90 -13.75 -1.40 6.69
C GLU A 90 -12.61 -2.15 7.37
N THR A 91 -12.93 -3.16 8.16
CA THR A 91 -11.90 -3.96 8.86
C THR A 91 -11.02 -4.68 7.85
N LEU A 92 -11.65 -5.27 6.82
CA LEU A 92 -10.93 -5.90 5.71
C LEU A 92 -10.12 -4.86 4.93
N ALA A 93 -10.70 -3.70 4.60
CA ALA A 93 -9.99 -2.62 3.90
C ALA A 93 -8.72 -2.20 4.64
N LEU A 94 -8.83 -1.90 5.93
CA LEU A 94 -7.68 -1.51 6.75
C LEU A 94 -6.63 -2.61 6.86
N LYS A 95 -7.06 -3.87 7.02
CA LYS A 95 -6.17 -5.03 7.05
C LYS A 95 -5.39 -5.18 5.73
N LEU A 96 -6.07 -5.05 4.60
CA LEU A 96 -5.45 -5.20 3.28
C LEU A 96 -4.49 -4.06 2.94
N LEU A 97 -4.84 -2.82 3.31
CA LEU A 97 -3.95 -1.67 3.17
C LEU A 97 -2.71 -1.79 4.05
N LYS A 98 -2.83 -2.31 5.28
CA LYS A 98 -1.69 -2.61 6.16
C LYS A 98 -0.78 -3.68 5.54
N ASN A 99 -1.36 -4.68 4.91
CA ASN A 99 -0.63 -5.76 4.25
C ASN A 99 0.00 -5.37 2.91
N GLY A 100 -0.14 -4.12 2.48
CA GLY A 100 0.57 -3.58 1.32
C GLY A 100 -0.30 -3.28 0.11
N ALA A 101 -1.62 -3.39 0.17
CA ALA A 101 -2.49 -2.80 -0.84
C ALA A 101 -2.36 -1.27 -0.83
N TYR A 102 -2.53 -0.64 -1.98
CA TYR A 102 -2.46 0.81 -2.14
C TYR A 102 -3.82 1.47 -2.26
N GLY A 103 -4.81 0.77 -2.78
CA GLY A 103 -6.17 1.28 -2.91
C GLY A 103 -7.22 0.28 -2.44
N TYR A 104 -8.31 0.80 -1.89
CA TYR A 104 -9.53 0.04 -1.60
C TYR A 104 -10.75 0.86 -1.98
N LEU A 105 -11.59 0.30 -2.83
CA LEU A 105 -12.78 0.91 -3.40
C LEU A 105 -13.99 0.02 -3.21
N SER A 106 -15.16 0.63 -3.10
CA SER A 106 -16.42 -0.08 -3.23
C SER A 106 -16.71 -0.36 -4.71
N SER A 107 -17.40 -1.45 -5.03
CA SER A 107 -17.93 -1.69 -6.38
C SER A 107 -18.98 -0.65 -6.79
N THR A 108 -19.47 0.16 -5.85
CA THR A 108 -20.39 1.29 -6.08
C THR A 108 -19.65 2.63 -6.17
N SER A 109 -18.32 2.64 -6.12
CA SER A 109 -17.51 3.85 -6.26
C SER A 109 -17.67 4.45 -7.65
N THR A 110 -17.54 5.77 -7.73
CA THR A 110 -17.63 6.49 -9.00
C THR A 110 -16.34 6.38 -9.81
N LYS A 111 -16.41 6.77 -11.09
CA LYS A 111 -15.22 6.90 -11.94
C LYS A 111 -14.20 7.85 -11.32
N GLU A 112 -14.66 8.96 -10.75
CA GLU A 112 -13.81 9.97 -10.11
C GLU A 112 -13.06 9.37 -8.92
N SER A 113 -13.71 8.56 -8.08
CA SER A 113 -13.04 7.86 -6.97
C SER A 113 -11.97 6.89 -7.47
N LEU A 114 -12.23 6.16 -8.55
CA LEU A 114 -11.27 5.25 -9.17
C LEU A 114 -10.06 6.02 -9.72
N VAL A 115 -10.27 7.13 -10.42
CA VAL A 115 -9.20 8.00 -10.94
C VAL A 115 -8.38 8.59 -9.79
N GLN A 116 -9.03 9.12 -8.75
CA GLN A 116 -8.34 9.65 -7.56
C GLN A 116 -7.48 8.59 -6.87
N SER A 117 -7.94 7.34 -6.84
CA SER A 117 -7.14 6.24 -6.27
C SER A 117 -5.85 6.01 -7.04
N ILE A 118 -5.89 6.11 -8.35
CA ILE A 118 -4.74 5.96 -9.24
C ILE A 118 -3.78 7.15 -9.09
N GLU A 119 -4.31 8.38 -9.06
CA GLU A 119 -3.52 9.59 -8.82
C GLU A 119 -2.81 9.55 -7.47
N ALA A 120 -3.50 9.10 -6.42
CA ALA A 120 -2.89 8.92 -5.10
C ALA A 120 -1.72 7.92 -5.14
N ILE A 121 -1.87 6.83 -5.89
CA ILE A 121 -0.81 5.82 -6.08
C ILE A 121 0.39 6.41 -6.81
N PHE A 122 0.20 7.21 -7.84
CA PHE A 122 1.29 7.89 -8.55
C PHE A 122 2.03 8.88 -7.67
N GLN A 123 1.36 9.40 -6.63
CA GLN A 123 1.97 10.23 -5.59
C GLN A 123 2.58 9.40 -4.43
N GLY A 124 2.60 8.08 -4.52
CA GLY A 124 3.08 7.18 -3.45
C GLY A 124 2.14 7.06 -2.25
N LYS A 125 0.90 7.57 -2.37
CA LYS A 125 -0.09 7.59 -1.30
C LYS A 125 -1.03 6.38 -1.40
N LYS A 126 -1.62 6.00 -0.27
CA LYS A 126 -2.69 5.02 -0.24
C LYS A 126 -4.05 5.70 -0.33
N TYR A 127 -5.02 5.01 -0.92
CA TYR A 127 -6.38 5.50 -1.10
C TYR A 127 -7.40 4.54 -0.51
N ILE A 128 -8.39 5.10 0.16
CA ILE A 128 -9.60 4.38 0.57
C ILE A 128 -10.81 5.24 0.24
N ASP A 129 -11.82 4.65 -0.37
CA ASP A 129 -13.02 5.38 -0.73
C ASP A 129 -13.79 5.80 0.54
N SER A 130 -14.22 7.06 0.56
CA SER A 130 -14.99 7.64 1.67
C SER A 130 -16.31 6.93 1.93
N GLU A 131 -16.91 6.32 0.93
CA GLU A 131 -18.11 5.50 1.10
C GLU A 131 -17.85 4.20 1.86
N SER A 132 -16.64 3.65 1.73
CA SER A 132 -16.20 2.48 2.48
C SER A 132 -15.90 2.78 3.96
N LEU A 133 -15.80 4.07 4.32
CA LEU A 133 -15.46 4.55 5.66
C LEU A 133 -16.63 5.13 6.45
N LYS A 134 -17.84 5.21 5.88
CA LYS A 134 -18.98 5.90 6.52
C LYS A 134 -19.43 5.31 7.85
N SER A 135 -19.02 4.10 8.21
CA SER A 135 -19.39 3.48 9.50
C SER A 135 -18.55 3.94 10.69
N THR A 136 -17.39 4.54 10.49
CA THR A 136 -16.45 4.94 11.55
C THR A 136 -16.40 6.44 11.83
N LEU A 137 -17.10 7.28 11.05
CA LEU A 137 -17.03 8.76 11.18
C LEU A 137 -17.80 9.35 12.35
N TYR A 138 -18.16 8.57 13.38
CA TYR A 138 -18.54 9.17 14.68
C TYR A 138 -17.32 9.53 15.54
N THR A 139 -16.09 9.20 15.14
CA THR A 139 -14.87 9.73 15.75
C THR A 139 -14.12 10.61 14.76
N LYS A 140 -14.35 11.91 14.89
CA LYS A 140 -13.67 12.98 14.16
C LYS A 140 -12.16 12.79 14.11
N LYS A 141 -11.64 12.27 12.99
CA LYS A 141 -10.33 12.67 12.46
C LYS A 141 -10.37 12.52 10.95
N LYS A 142 -10.21 13.64 10.23
CA LYS A 142 -10.00 13.70 8.79
C LYS A 142 -8.96 12.65 8.41
N ILE A 143 -9.38 11.59 7.72
CA ILE A 143 -8.46 10.69 7.02
C ILE A 143 -8.11 11.39 5.72
N ASN A 144 -7.36 12.48 5.83
CA ASN A 144 -6.62 13.02 4.72
C ASN A 144 -5.45 12.08 4.49
N THR A 145 -5.43 11.43 3.33
CA THR A 145 -4.27 10.72 2.77
C THR A 145 -3.52 9.87 3.79
N PHE A 146 -3.56 8.56 3.65
CA PHE A 146 -2.74 7.67 4.46
C PHE A 146 -1.27 8.02 4.24
N SER A 147 -0.73 8.81 5.15
CA SER A 147 0.70 9.02 5.27
C SER A 147 1.39 7.66 5.47
N LEU A 148 2.57 7.51 4.91
CA LEU A 148 3.38 6.31 5.14
C LEU A 148 3.53 6.11 6.66
N PRO A 149 3.54 4.87 7.17
CA PRO A 149 3.60 4.61 8.61
C PRO A 149 4.66 5.45 9.34
N HIS A 150 5.83 5.67 8.72
CA HIS A 150 6.91 6.46 9.32
C HIS A 150 6.64 7.96 9.35
N GLU A 151 5.71 8.50 8.56
CA GLU A 151 5.29 9.92 8.62
C GLU A 151 4.48 10.25 9.89
N LYS A 152 4.03 9.22 10.63
CA LYS A 152 3.36 9.37 11.92
C LYS A 152 4.32 9.42 13.09
N LEU A 153 5.60 9.25 12.83
CA LEU A 153 6.63 9.33 13.85
C LEU A 153 6.90 10.80 14.18
N SER A 154 7.13 11.08 15.47
CA SER A 154 7.72 12.37 15.84
C SER A 154 9.16 12.43 15.33
N ASP A 155 9.73 13.63 15.23
CA ASP A 155 11.11 13.83 14.76
C ASP A 155 12.10 12.95 15.52
N ARG A 156 11.90 12.80 16.82
CA ARG A 156 12.76 11.96 17.67
C ARG A 156 12.58 10.46 17.40
N GLU A 157 11.35 10.02 17.21
CA GLU A 157 11.06 8.63 16.82
C GLU A 157 11.61 8.34 15.42
N TYR A 158 11.47 9.28 14.50
CA TYR A 158 11.99 9.14 13.14
C TYR A 158 13.53 9.07 13.13
N GLN A 159 14.20 9.89 13.93
CA GLN A 159 15.66 9.86 14.09
C GLN A 159 16.11 8.47 14.56
N ILE A 160 15.48 7.95 15.61
CA ILE A 160 15.80 6.62 16.16
C ILE A 160 15.46 5.51 15.15
N PHE A 161 14.35 5.64 14.43
CA PHE A 161 13.96 4.72 13.38
C PHE A 161 15.05 4.59 12.29
N ILE A 162 15.58 5.72 11.80
CA ILE A 162 16.65 5.74 10.80
C ILE A 162 17.95 5.12 11.35
N MET A 163 18.30 5.38 12.60
CA MET A 163 19.51 4.80 13.21
C MET A 163 19.38 3.28 13.34
N ILE A 164 18.23 2.76 13.80
CA ILE A 164 17.97 1.31 13.83
C ILE A 164 18.06 0.71 12.44
N ALA A 165 17.49 1.39 11.44
CA ALA A 165 17.51 0.95 10.05
C ALA A 165 18.92 0.91 9.44
N LYS A 166 19.81 1.78 9.89
CA LYS A 166 21.24 1.78 9.55
C LYS A 166 22.07 0.74 10.31
N GLY A 167 21.44 -0.02 11.22
CA GLY A 167 22.09 -1.10 11.97
C GLY A 167 22.68 -0.71 13.33
N TYR A 168 22.43 0.52 13.80
CA TYR A 168 22.90 0.93 15.14
C TYR A 168 22.19 0.11 16.22
N THR A 169 22.95 -0.31 17.21
CA THR A 169 22.44 -0.93 18.43
C THR A 169 21.79 0.10 19.35
N VAL A 170 20.96 -0.35 20.27
CA VAL A 170 20.32 0.53 21.27
C VAL A 170 21.35 1.28 22.11
N GLY A 171 22.52 0.66 22.39
CA GLY A 171 23.63 1.26 23.11
C GLY A 171 24.26 2.42 22.33
N GLU A 172 24.65 2.17 21.08
CA GLU A 172 25.24 3.19 20.20
C GLU A 172 24.28 4.36 19.97
N ILE A 173 22.97 4.08 19.81
CA ILE A 173 21.96 5.15 19.70
C ILE A 173 21.89 5.98 20.99
N ALA A 174 21.99 5.33 22.14
CA ALA A 174 21.96 6.00 23.43
C ALA A 174 23.16 6.94 23.62
N GLU A 175 24.34 6.50 23.23
CA GLU A 175 25.57 7.31 23.25
C GLU A 175 25.47 8.50 22.27
N GLU A 176 25.13 8.23 21.02
CA GLU A 176 25.04 9.27 19.98
C GLU A 176 24.01 10.35 20.32
N LEU A 177 22.91 9.98 20.94
CA LEU A 177 21.82 10.88 21.27
C LEU A 177 21.87 11.46 22.69
N TYR A 178 22.91 11.13 23.46
CA TYR A 178 23.09 11.52 24.87
C TYR A 178 21.88 11.17 25.74
N LEU A 179 21.36 9.95 25.56
CA LEU A 179 20.21 9.41 26.30
C LEU A 179 20.55 8.10 27.00
N SER A 180 19.71 7.68 27.95
CA SER A 180 19.88 6.37 28.57
C SER A 180 19.43 5.24 27.63
N VAL A 181 20.07 4.08 27.72
CA VAL A 181 19.67 2.84 27.03
C VAL A 181 18.20 2.50 27.29
N LYS A 182 17.72 2.75 28.51
CA LYS A 182 16.32 2.57 28.91
C LYS A 182 15.38 3.49 28.13
N THR A 183 15.80 4.75 27.91
CA THR A 183 15.04 5.72 27.12
C THR A 183 14.92 5.28 25.68
N ILE A 184 16.03 4.86 25.05
CA ILE A 184 16.02 4.38 23.67
C ILE A 184 15.19 3.11 23.53
N SER A 185 15.29 2.17 24.49
CA SER A 185 14.46 0.96 24.50
C SER A 185 12.96 1.29 24.55
N THR A 186 12.59 2.34 25.28
CA THR A 186 11.20 2.82 25.33
C THR A 186 10.74 3.41 23.99
N TYR A 187 11.59 4.23 23.37
CA TYR A 187 11.32 4.76 22.02
C TYR A 187 11.20 3.64 20.97
N ARG A 188 12.13 2.67 21.02
CA ARG A 188 12.09 1.51 20.13
C ARG A 188 10.77 0.74 20.26
N LYS A 189 10.31 0.47 21.49
CA LYS A 189 9.02 -0.20 21.72
C LYS A 189 7.87 0.60 21.12
N ARG A 190 7.78 1.91 21.41
CA ARG A 190 6.75 2.80 20.87
C ARG A 190 6.78 2.85 19.33
N LEU A 191 7.97 2.82 18.74
CA LEU A 191 8.20 2.76 17.30
C LEU A 191 7.60 1.49 16.69
N LEU A 192 7.94 0.33 17.25
CA LEU A 192 7.41 -0.96 16.79
C LEU A 192 5.88 -0.99 16.92
N ASP A 193 5.35 -0.52 18.06
CA ASP A 193 3.90 -0.44 18.29
C ASP A 193 3.21 0.51 17.29
N LYS A 194 3.77 1.71 17.03
CA LYS A 194 3.21 2.69 16.08
C LYS A 194 3.26 2.21 14.64
N LEU A 195 4.35 1.54 14.26
CA LEU A 195 4.54 1.01 12.91
C LEU A 195 3.91 -0.38 12.72
N LEU A 196 3.39 -0.97 13.81
CA LEU A 196 2.79 -2.31 13.84
C LEU A 196 3.80 -3.40 13.40
N PHE A 197 5.07 -3.26 13.79
CA PHE A 197 6.12 -4.25 13.57
C PHE A 197 6.33 -5.11 14.81
N VAL A 198 6.64 -6.38 14.59
CA VAL A 198 6.89 -7.34 15.68
C VAL A 198 8.33 -7.24 16.18
N ASN A 199 9.27 -6.90 15.29
CA ASN A 199 10.69 -6.89 15.59
C ASN A 199 11.48 -5.89 14.73
N ASN A 200 12.78 -5.71 15.06
CA ASN A 200 13.65 -4.82 14.29
C ASN A 200 13.87 -5.27 12.85
N ALA A 201 13.81 -6.57 12.55
CA ALA A 201 14.04 -7.04 11.19
C ALA A 201 12.94 -6.52 10.24
N GLU A 202 11.68 -6.50 10.70
CA GLU A 202 10.57 -5.91 9.94
C GLU A 202 10.74 -4.40 9.76
N LEU A 203 11.24 -3.71 10.81
CA LEU A 203 11.53 -2.28 10.74
C LEU A 203 12.62 -1.99 9.70
N VAL A 204 13.73 -2.74 9.72
CA VAL A 204 14.83 -2.59 8.77
C VAL A 204 14.38 -2.87 7.35
N GLN A 205 13.66 -3.97 7.13
CA GLN A 205 13.08 -4.28 5.80
C GLN A 205 12.18 -3.16 5.30
N TYR A 206 11.33 -2.62 6.17
CA TYR A 206 10.44 -1.53 5.82
C TYR A 206 11.23 -0.25 5.46
N ALA A 207 12.24 0.10 6.25
CA ALA A 207 13.07 1.29 6.03
C ALA A 207 13.84 1.19 4.72
N LEU A 208 14.49 0.07 4.44
CA LEU A 208 15.19 -0.18 3.17
C LEU A 208 14.28 -0.04 1.97
N LYS A 209 13.03 -0.48 2.10
CA LYS A 209 12.06 -0.46 1.01
C LYS A 209 11.42 0.91 0.76
N ASN A 210 11.21 1.70 1.82
CA ASN A 210 10.34 2.88 1.75
C ASN A 210 11.03 4.20 2.11
N VAL A 211 12.25 4.15 2.66
CA VAL A 211 12.94 5.34 3.18
C VAL A 211 14.39 5.41 2.72
N ILE A 212 15.19 4.39 2.96
CA ILE A 212 16.64 4.41 2.70
C ILE A 212 16.97 4.14 1.23
N GLY A 213 16.08 3.50 0.47
CA GLY A 213 16.25 3.30 -0.97
C GLY A 213 16.15 4.58 -1.81
N PHE A 214 15.92 5.73 -1.18
CA PHE A 214 15.83 7.06 -1.79
C PHE A 214 16.93 8.03 -1.27
N LEU A 215 17.83 7.57 -0.41
CA LEU A 215 19.04 8.27 0.02
C LEU A 215 20.26 7.66 -0.68
#